data_6fbd1d505445cf9561f1b7a44e959fbe
#
_entry.id   6fbd1d505445cf9561f1b7a44e959fbe
#
_cell.length_a   1.000
_cell.length_b   1.000
_cell.length_c   1.000
_cell.angle_alpha   90.00
_cell.angle_beta   90.00
_cell.angle_gamma   90.00
#
_symmetry.space_group_name_H-M   'P 1'
#
loop_
_entity.id
_entity.type
_entity.pdbx_description
1 polymer ?
#
loop_
_entity_poly.entity_id
_entity_poly.type
_entity_poly.pdbx_seq_one_letter_code
_entity_poly.pdbx_strand_id
1 'polypeptide(L)'
;KLPEMEYSTESKDSSITLWRLQKNQVLAYFTYEGHDAESHLSSQLNAPAYYTDQSDTWAMIRVSGKRSRDVLERICPIDLSPEVFTVGRVSRTIMEHIGTIIFRDGDDSYVLLTMRSFGRSMLHAIEVSADNVL
;
A
#
# COMPACT_ATOMS: atom_id res chain seq x y z
N LYS A 1 12.98 -9.01 10.62
CA LYS A 1 13.30 -9.73 9.37
C LYS A 1 12.63 -9.00 8.20
N LEU A 2 13.32 -8.81 7.08
CA LEU A 2 12.71 -8.23 5.87
C LEU A 2 11.65 -9.20 5.32
N PRO A 3 10.54 -8.67 4.79
CA PRO A 3 9.52 -9.48 4.14
C PRO A 3 10.04 -10.16 2.87
N GLU A 4 9.34 -11.19 2.41
CA GLU A 4 9.54 -11.74 1.06
C GLU A 4 9.09 -10.74 -0.01
N MET A 5 9.50 -10.99 -1.26
CA MET A 5 9.09 -10.15 -2.38
C MET A 5 7.56 -10.14 -2.53
N GLU A 6 7.01 -8.95 -2.74
CA GLU A 6 5.57 -8.70 -2.84
C GLU A 6 4.77 -9.06 -1.58
N TYR A 7 5.42 -9.09 -0.42
CA TYR A 7 4.77 -9.27 0.88
C TYR A 7 5.12 -8.17 1.86
N SER A 8 4.31 -8.10 2.92
CA SER A 8 4.52 -7.22 4.06
C SER A 8 5.02 -7.98 5.28
N THR A 9 5.62 -7.26 6.20
CA THR A 9 5.96 -7.72 7.55
C THR A 9 5.71 -6.57 8.52
N GLU A 10 5.11 -6.86 9.66
CA GLU A 10 4.91 -5.88 10.73
C GLU A 10 6.01 -5.99 11.80
N SER A 11 6.27 -4.87 12.48
CA SER A 11 7.08 -4.85 13.70
C SER A 11 6.36 -5.60 14.82
N LYS A 12 7.08 -5.96 15.88
CA LYS A 12 6.53 -6.72 17.01
C LYS A 12 5.36 -6.03 17.70
N ASP A 13 5.35 -4.71 17.71
CA ASP A 13 4.29 -3.87 18.27
C ASP A 13 3.25 -3.42 17.23
N SER A 14 3.35 -3.94 16.00
CA SER A 14 2.50 -3.60 14.85
C SER A 14 2.47 -2.11 14.49
N SER A 15 3.47 -1.34 14.95
CA SER A 15 3.54 0.10 14.68
C SER A 15 4.13 0.43 13.31
N ILE A 16 4.94 -0.46 12.74
CA ILE A 16 5.62 -0.28 11.46
C ILE A 16 5.29 -1.48 10.55
N THR A 17 4.80 -1.20 9.36
CA THR A 17 4.63 -2.21 8.31
C THR A 17 5.69 -1.98 7.22
N LEU A 18 6.40 -3.03 6.86
CA LEU A 18 7.40 -3.02 5.78
C LEU A 18 6.84 -3.71 4.55
N TRP A 19 6.92 -3.06 3.40
CA TRP A 19 6.52 -3.60 2.11
C TRP A 19 7.74 -3.79 1.21
N ARG A 20 7.97 -5.01 0.74
CA ARG A 20 9.07 -5.30 -0.17
C ARG A 20 8.60 -5.44 -1.61
N LEU A 21 8.85 -4.41 -2.39
CA LEU A 21 8.46 -4.32 -3.81
C LEU A 21 9.61 -4.58 -4.77
N GLN A 22 10.84 -4.47 -4.29
CA GLN A 22 12.07 -4.72 -5.06
C GLN A 22 13.12 -5.41 -4.18
N LYS A 23 14.08 -6.05 -4.82
CA LYS A 23 15.13 -6.82 -4.12
C LYS A 23 15.86 -5.98 -3.06
N ASN A 24 16.19 -4.74 -3.39
CA ASN A 24 17.03 -3.86 -2.57
C ASN A 24 16.24 -2.64 -2.04
N GLN A 25 14.93 -2.64 -2.13
CA GLN A 25 14.09 -1.52 -1.71
C GLN A 25 12.89 -1.99 -0.93
N VAL A 26 12.68 -1.34 0.20
CA VAL A 26 11.54 -1.59 1.10
C VAL A 26 10.88 -0.25 1.40
N LEU A 27 9.56 -0.21 1.34
CA LEU A 27 8.77 0.90 1.88
C LEU A 27 8.41 0.59 3.32
N ALA A 28 8.63 1.55 4.21
CA ALA A 28 8.15 1.50 5.58
C ALA A 28 6.92 2.40 5.72
N TYR A 29 5.84 1.83 6.22
CA TYR A 29 4.58 2.50 6.47
C TYR A 29 4.31 2.55 7.97
N PHE A 30 4.15 3.74 8.53
CA PHE A 30 3.89 3.95 9.96
C PHE A 30 3.32 5.34 10.22
N THR A 31 2.67 5.51 11.36
CA THR A 31 2.20 6.81 11.82
C THR A 31 3.30 7.50 12.61
N TYR A 32 3.59 8.74 12.27
CA TYR A 32 4.60 9.56 12.94
C TYR A 32 4.19 11.03 12.95
N GLU A 33 4.17 11.62 14.13
CA GLU A 33 3.75 13.03 14.31
C GLU A 33 4.94 14.01 14.37
N GLY A 34 6.18 13.51 14.30
CA GLY A 34 7.38 14.32 14.29
C GLY A 34 7.76 14.85 12.92
N HIS A 35 8.94 15.47 12.84
CA HIS A 35 9.47 16.09 11.61
C HIS A 35 10.65 15.35 11.00
N ASP A 36 11.14 14.29 11.63
CA ASP A 36 12.30 13.52 11.20
C ASP A 36 11.98 12.01 11.22
N ALA A 37 11.17 11.60 10.25
CA ALA A 37 10.75 10.21 10.08
C ALA A 37 11.93 9.28 9.75
N GLU A 38 12.95 9.78 9.07
CA GLU A 38 14.14 9.00 8.70
C GLU A 38 14.92 8.57 9.95
N SER A 39 15.24 9.51 10.83
CA SER A 39 15.93 9.21 12.10
C SER A 39 15.10 8.32 13.01
N HIS A 40 13.80 8.55 13.07
CA HIS A 40 12.89 7.70 13.82
C HIS A 40 12.95 6.26 13.32
N LEU A 41 12.79 6.04 12.02
CA LEU A 41 12.80 4.70 11.41
C LEU A 41 14.18 4.05 11.57
N SER A 42 15.28 4.76 11.32
CA SER A 42 16.63 4.22 11.42
C SER A 42 16.95 3.72 12.83
N SER A 43 16.47 4.43 13.86
CA SER A 43 16.63 4.02 15.26
C SER A 43 15.87 2.73 15.60
N GLN A 44 14.75 2.48 14.92
CA GLN A 44 13.91 1.28 15.14
C GLN A 44 14.44 0.06 14.39
N LEU A 45 14.92 0.23 13.17
CA LEU A 45 15.31 -0.89 12.31
C LEU A 45 16.74 -1.39 12.60
N ASN A 46 17.61 -0.55 13.16
CA ASN A 46 19.00 -0.88 13.45
C ASN A 46 19.69 -1.66 12.30
N ALA A 47 19.48 -1.20 11.07
CA ALA A 47 20.00 -1.84 9.86
C ALA A 47 20.79 -0.82 9.04
N PRO A 48 21.93 -1.23 8.43
CA PRO A 48 22.67 -0.37 7.53
C PRO A 48 21.88 -0.19 6.23
N ALA A 49 21.22 0.96 6.09
CA ALA A 49 20.41 1.31 4.92
C ALA A 49 20.45 2.81 4.67
N TYR A 50 20.14 3.20 3.44
CA TYR A 50 19.85 4.59 3.12
C TYR A 50 18.35 4.81 3.29
N TYR A 51 17.98 5.90 3.94
CA TYR A 51 16.59 6.26 4.23
C TYR A 51 16.20 7.53 3.46
N THR A 52 14.98 7.58 2.98
CA THR A 52 14.41 8.76 2.33
C THR A 52 12.96 8.88 2.74
N ASP A 53 12.56 10.04 3.25
CA ASP A 53 11.17 10.34 3.56
C ASP A 53 10.36 10.54 2.26
N GLN A 54 9.33 9.71 2.09
CA GLN A 54 8.44 9.71 0.92
C GLN A 54 7.01 10.13 1.28
N SER A 55 6.78 10.65 2.49
CA SER A 55 5.44 10.97 3.00
C SER A 55 4.66 11.92 2.10
N ASP A 56 5.34 12.91 1.51
CA ASP A 56 4.71 13.89 0.63
C ASP A 56 4.59 13.43 -0.85
N THR A 57 5.16 12.29 -1.18
CA THR A 57 5.15 11.75 -2.55
C THR A 57 3.85 11.05 -2.87
N TRP A 58 3.21 10.43 -1.89
CA TRP A 58 2.10 9.50 -2.07
C TRP A 58 0.78 10.06 -1.55
N ALA A 59 -0.28 9.84 -2.33
CA ALA A 59 -1.64 9.85 -1.82
C ALA A 59 -2.02 8.42 -1.44
N MET A 60 -2.63 8.26 -0.27
CA MET A 60 -3.05 6.97 0.26
C MET A 60 -4.57 6.91 0.35
N ILE A 61 -5.15 5.85 -0.21
CA ILE A 61 -6.59 5.62 -0.19
C ILE A 61 -6.84 4.22 0.36
N ARG A 62 -7.71 4.12 1.38
CA ARG A 62 -8.18 2.82 1.87
C ARG A 62 -9.55 2.52 1.30
N VAL A 63 -9.70 1.33 0.73
CA VAL A 63 -10.98 0.80 0.25
C VAL A 63 -11.32 -0.41 1.12
N SER A 64 -12.39 -0.31 1.88
CA SER A 64 -12.80 -1.36 2.82
C SER A 64 -14.30 -1.63 2.76
N GLY A 65 -14.68 -2.84 3.13
CA GLY A 65 -16.05 -3.34 3.13
C GLY A 65 -16.18 -4.63 2.34
N LYS A 66 -17.25 -5.36 2.56
CA LYS A 66 -17.51 -6.69 1.97
C LYS A 66 -17.41 -6.72 0.44
N ARG A 67 -17.67 -5.59 -0.21
CA ARG A 67 -17.61 -5.45 -1.67
C ARG A 67 -16.38 -4.70 -2.18
N SER A 68 -15.40 -4.46 -1.32
CA SER A 68 -14.18 -3.73 -1.69
C SER A 68 -13.43 -4.40 -2.85
N ARG A 69 -13.36 -5.72 -2.86
CA ARG A 69 -12.75 -6.48 -3.95
C ARG A 69 -13.51 -6.28 -5.27
N ASP A 70 -14.83 -6.40 -5.28
CA ASP A 70 -15.64 -6.22 -6.48
C ASP A 70 -15.42 -4.84 -7.12
N VAL A 71 -15.31 -3.81 -6.29
CA VAL A 71 -15.00 -2.44 -6.73
C VAL A 71 -13.62 -2.38 -7.38
N LEU A 72 -12.62 -2.97 -6.75
CA LEU A 72 -11.23 -2.89 -7.22
C LEU A 72 -10.98 -3.78 -8.46
N GLU A 73 -11.59 -4.95 -8.57
CA GLU A 73 -11.45 -5.84 -9.72
C GLU A 73 -11.86 -5.18 -11.05
N ARG A 74 -12.71 -4.18 -11.03
CA ARG A 74 -13.11 -3.44 -12.23
C ARG A 74 -12.02 -2.53 -12.78
N ILE A 75 -11.10 -2.08 -11.96
CA ILE A 75 -10.07 -1.09 -12.30
C ILE A 75 -8.64 -1.58 -12.07
N CYS A 76 -8.48 -2.74 -11.45
CA CYS A 76 -7.19 -3.34 -11.13
C CYS A 76 -6.94 -4.58 -12.03
N PRO A 77 -5.85 -4.63 -12.79
CA PRO A 77 -5.53 -5.77 -13.66
C PRO A 77 -4.95 -6.97 -12.93
N ILE A 78 -4.61 -6.83 -11.64
CA ILE A 78 -4.11 -7.95 -10.83
C ILE A 78 -5.26 -8.86 -10.43
N ASP A 79 -5.02 -10.16 -10.37
CA ASP A 79 -5.94 -11.12 -9.78
C ASP A 79 -6.01 -10.90 -8.26
N LEU A 80 -7.14 -10.34 -7.80
CA LEU A 80 -7.41 -10.06 -6.39
C LEU A 80 -8.15 -11.19 -5.68
N SER A 81 -8.28 -12.36 -6.30
CA SER A 81 -8.88 -13.52 -5.63
C SER A 81 -8.16 -13.84 -4.32
N PRO A 82 -8.89 -14.25 -3.27
CA PRO A 82 -8.31 -14.43 -1.92
C PRO A 82 -7.16 -15.45 -1.88
N GLU A 83 -7.15 -16.40 -2.79
CA GLU A 83 -6.14 -17.45 -2.89
C GLU A 83 -4.84 -16.95 -3.52
N VAL A 84 -4.92 -15.92 -4.37
CA VAL A 84 -3.78 -15.34 -5.09
C VAL A 84 -3.26 -14.10 -4.37
N PHE A 85 -4.15 -13.16 -4.09
CA PHE A 85 -3.80 -11.92 -3.39
C PHE A 85 -4.19 -12.01 -1.90
N THR A 86 -3.39 -12.76 -1.16
CA THR A 86 -3.63 -13.04 0.27
C THR A 86 -3.43 -11.79 1.13
N VAL A 87 -3.98 -11.80 2.36
CA VAL A 87 -3.72 -10.72 3.33
C VAL A 87 -2.22 -10.60 3.58
N GLY A 88 -1.71 -9.38 3.56
CA GLY A 88 -0.28 -9.10 3.66
C GLY A 88 0.44 -9.00 2.32
N ARG A 89 -0.22 -9.32 1.23
CA ARG A 89 0.35 -9.16 -0.12
C ARG A 89 0.38 -7.69 -0.53
N VAL A 90 1.45 -7.31 -1.21
CA VAL A 90 1.63 -5.99 -1.79
C VAL A 90 2.15 -6.12 -3.22
N SER A 91 1.69 -5.29 -4.12
CA SER A 91 2.14 -5.33 -5.52
C SER A 91 2.10 -3.95 -6.17
N ARG A 92 2.93 -3.75 -7.19
CA ARG A 92 2.85 -2.60 -8.08
C ARG A 92 2.03 -2.97 -9.31
N THR A 93 1.18 -2.03 -9.72
CA THR A 93 0.35 -2.19 -10.91
C THR A 93 0.03 -0.84 -11.53
N ILE A 94 -0.72 -0.85 -12.61
CA ILE A 94 -1.30 0.33 -13.23
C ILE A 94 -2.81 0.17 -13.18
N MET A 95 -3.48 1.09 -12.48
CA MET A 95 -4.93 1.15 -12.36
C MET A 95 -5.42 2.45 -13.02
N GLU A 96 -6.33 2.35 -14.00
CA GLU A 96 -6.83 3.53 -14.73
C GLU A 96 -5.72 4.46 -15.25
N HIS A 97 -4.67 3.86 -15.83
CA HIS A 97 -3.47 4.55 -16.32
C HIS A 97 -2.59 5.19 -15.24
N ILE A 98 -2.87 4.95 -13.96
CA ILE A 98 -2.13 5.51 -12.82
C ILE A 98 -1.27 4.42 -12.18
N GLY A 99 0.03 4.69 -12.06
CA GLY A 99 0.94 3.81 -11.31
C GLY A 99 0.51 3.72 -9.84
N THR A 100 0.26 2.51 -9.37
CA THR A 100 -0.36 2.25 -8.06
C THR A 100 0.36 1.13 -7.34
N ILE A 101 0.53 1.30 -6.03
CA ILE A 101 0.89 0.20 -5.12
C ILE A 101 -0.40 -0.22 -4.42
N ILE A 102 -0.73 -1.51 -4.48
CA ILE A 102 -1.87 -2.09 -3.79
C ILE A 102 -1.40 -3.06 -2.70
N PHE A 103 -1.95 -2.91 -1.52
CA PHE A 103 -1.67 -3.72 -0.34
C PHE A 103 -2.97 -4.24 0.25
N ARG A 104 -3.07 -5.53 0.51
CA ARG A 104 -4.21 -6.12 1.22
C ARG A 104 -3.90 -6.18 2.71
N ASP A 105 -4.52 -5.29 3.48
CA ASP A 105 -4.30 -5.17 4.93
C ASP A 105 -5.34 -5.89 5.78
N GLY A 106 -6.35 -6.49 5.15
CA GLY A 106 -7.39 -7.26 5.82
C GLY A 106 -8.24 -8.06 4.84
N ASP A 107 -9.15 -8.87 5.34
CA ASP A 107 -10.01 -9.72 4.50
C ASP A 107 -10.81 -8.91 3.48
N ASP A 108 -11.39 -7.79 3.93
CA ASP A 108 -12.20 -6.89 3.13
C ASP A 108 -11.61 -5.47 3.10
N SER A 109 -10.28 -5.36 3.06
CA SER A 109 -9.60 -4.06 3.14
C SER A 109 -8.32 -4.03 2.31
N TYR A 110 -8.17 -2.94 1.54
CA TYR A 110 -7.02 -2.67 0.69
C TYR A 110 -6.55 -1.24 0.87
N VAL A 111 -5.24 -1.04 0.80
CA VAL A 111 -4.61 0.28 0.79
C VAL A 111 -3.97 0.50 -0.57
N LEU A 112 -4.27 1.63 -1.18
CA LEU A 112 -3.74 2.04 -2.47
C LEU A 112 -2.83 3.25 -2.27
N LEU A 113 -1.64 3.22 -2.86
CA LEU A 113 -0.74 4.37 -2.95
C LEU A 113 -0.58 4.77 -4.41
N THR A 114 -0.85 6.04 -4.69
CA THR A 114 -0.57 6.66 -5.98
C THR A 114 0.32 7.87 -5.79
N MET A 115 0.95 8.34 -6.86
CA MET A 115 1.58 9.66 -6.82
C MET A 115 0.57 10.72 -6.35
N ARG A 116 0.98 11.60 -5.45
CA ARG A 116 0.09 12.60 -4.82
C ARG A 116 -0.74 13.39 -5.84
N SER A 117 -0.16 13.75 -6.97
CA SER A 117 -0.84 14.49 -8.05
C SER A 117 -2.02 13.73 -8.67
N PHE A 118 -2.05 12.40 -8.56
CA PHE A 118 -3.10 11.54 -9.09
C PHE A 118 -4.13 11.08 -8.06
N GLY A 119 -4.01 11.52 -6.81
CA GLY A 119 -4.88 11.06 -5.72
C GLY A 119 -6.38 11.30 -6.01
N ARG A 120 -6.75 12.47 -6.53
CA ARG A 120 -8.14 12.78 -6.88
C ARG A 120 -8.64 11.94 -8.06
N SER A 121 -7.83 11.73 -9.07
CA SER A 121 -8.18 10.89 -10.23
C SER A 121 -8.41 9.44 -9.81
N MET A 122 -7.58 8.91 -8.94
CA MET A 122 -7.75 7.56 -8.41
C MET A 122 -9.02 7.45 -7.55
N LEU A 123 -9.27 8.41 -6.66
CA LEU A 123 -10.48 8.44 -5.85
C LEU A 123 -11.73 8.44 -6.73
N HIS A 124 -11.75 9.28 -7.77
CA HIS A 124 -12.86 9.32 -8.72
C HIS A 124 -13.07 7.99 -9.45
N ALA A 125 -12.00 7.32 -9.89
CA ALA A 125 -12.09 6.01 -10.52
C ALA A 125 -12.69 4.94 -9.58
N ILE A 126 -12.32 4.98 -8.30
CA ILE A 126 -12.87 4.10 -7.27
C ILE A 126 -14.35 4.39 -7.04
N GLU A 127 -14.74 5.66 -6.93
CA GLU A 127 -16.13 6.08 -6.72
C GLU A 127 -17.01 5.65 -7.91
N VAL A 128 -16.58 5.89 -9.14
CA VAL A 128 -17.29 5.43 -10.36
C VAL A 128 -17.44 3.91 -10.37
N SER A 129 -16.38 3.18 -10.02
CA SER A 129 -16.45 1.72 -9.94
C SER A 129 -17.43 1.26 -8.85
N ALA A 130 -17.42 1.92 -7.68
CA ALA A 130 -18.33 1.61 -6.59
C ALA A 130 -19.78 1.83 -6.98
N ASP A 131 -20.09 2.95 -7.63
CA ASP A 131 -21.44 3.26 -8.13
C ASP A 131 -21.96 2.21 -9.12
N ASN A 132 -21.08 1.59 -9.88
CA ASN A 132 -21.42 0.52 -10.83
C ASN A 132 -21.55 -0.88 -10.19
N VAL A 133 -21.04 -1.06 -8.99
CA VAL A 133 -21.07 -2.34 -8.26
C VAL A 133 -22.18 -2.37 -7.21
N LEU A 134 -22.40 -1.25 -6.55
CA LEU A 134 -23.39 -1.10 -5.46
C LEU A 134 -24.74 -0.68 -5.99
#